data_d27f22aef81c265430954964781734a8
#
_entry.id   d27f22aef81c265430954964781734a8
#
_cell.length_a   1.000
_cell.length_b   1.000
_cell.length_c   1.000
_cell.angle_alpha   90.00
_cell.angle_beta   90.00
_cell.angle_gamma   90.00
#
_symmetry.space_group_name_H-M   'P 1'
#
loop_
_entity.id
_entity.type
_entity.pdbx_description
1 polymer ?
#
loop_
_entity_poly.entity_id
_entity_poly.type
_entity_poly.pdbx_seq_one_letter_code
_entity_poly.pdbx_strand_id
1 'polypeptide(L)'
;MSKKRRKLNKDFEKKIYSSKKNVELVLAKIYDIDDEDIQKEYISAFNRVVYLFDELKENYELHGFSDNSKELLNNYENAFNLFESEFEI
;
A
#
# COMPACT_ATOMS: atom_id res chain seq x y z
N MET A 1 -0.27 -30.78 19.79
CA MET A 1 -0.63 -29.41 19.69
C MET A 1 -0.50 -28.88 18.28
N SER A 2 -1.52 -28.33 17.77
CA SER A 2 -1.44 -27.80 16.43
C SER A 2 -1.32 -26.28 16.46
N LYS A 3 -0.34 -25.81 15.76
CA LYS A 3 -0.15 -24.41 15.54
C LYS A 3 -0.72 -24.04 14.21
N LYS A 4 -1.63 -23.11 14.23
CA LYS A 4 -2.16 -22.63 12.97
C LYS A 4 -1.06 -21.91 12.22
N ARG A 5 -0.72 -22.41 11.07
CA ARG A 5 0.28 -21.78 10.23
C ARG A 5 -0.37 -20.78 9.30
N ARG A 6 0.28 -19.64 9.17
CA ARG A 6 -0.13 -18.70 8.15
C ARG A 6 0.19 -19.30 6.79
N LYS A 7 -0.71 -19.09 5.86
CA LYS A 7 -0.46 -19.47 4.49
C LYS A 7 0.49 -18.46 3.86
N LEU A 8 1.62 -18.93 3.37
CA LEU A 8 2.61 -18.06 2.76
C LEU A 8 2.60 -18.22 1.25
N ASN A 9 2.88 -17.15 0.55
CA ASN A 9 2.97 -17.12 -0.90
C ASN A 9 4.07 -16.16 -1.29
N LYS A 10 5.15 -16.70 -1.85
CA LYS A 10 6.33 -15.89 -2.17
C LYS A 10 6.05 -14.81 -3.21
N ASP A 11 5.24 -15.12 -4.20
CA ASP A 11 4.90 -14.13 -5.23
C ASP A 11 4.08 -13.00 -4.65
N PHE A 12 3.16 -13.32 -3.74
CA PHE A 12 2.36 -12.32 -3.08
C PHE A 12 3.22 -11.45 -2.17
N GLU A 13 4.15 -12.06 -1.44
CA GLU A 13 5.08 -11.32 -0.60
C GLU A 13 5.93 -10.34 -1.41
N LYS A 14 6.37 -10.76 -2.59
CA LYS A 14 7.12 -9.87 -3.48
C LYS A 14 6.29 -8.68 -3.90
N LYS A 15 5.00 -8.88 -4.15
CA LYS A 15 4.10 -7.78 -4.50
C LYS A 15 3.94 -6.81 -3.34
N ILE A 16 3.80 -7.32 -2.12
CA ILE A 16 3.73 -6.46 -0.94
C ILE A 16 5.01 -5.67 -0.78
N TYR A 17 6.15 -6.32 -0.95
CA TYR A 17 7.44 -5.66 -0.82
C TYR A 17 7.63 -4.57 -1.88
N SER A 18 7.28 -4.86 -3.13
CA SER A 18 7.32 -3.87 -4.20
C SER A 18 6.38 -2.71 -3.93
N SER A 19 5.19 -3.01 -3.41
CA SER A 19 4.22 -1.98 -3.05
C SER A 19 4.75 -1.07 -1.94
N LYS A 20 5.42 -1.65 -0.96
CA LYS A 20 6.04 -0.88 0.11
C LYS A 20 7.03 0.13 -0.46
N LYS A 21 7.89 -0.33 -1.38
CA LYS A 21 8.85 0.56 -2.02
C LYS A 21 8.18 1.67 -2.82
N ASN A 22 7.11 1.33 -3.52
CA ASN A 22 6.36 2.32 -4.30
C ASN A 22 5.75 3.38 -3.38
N VAL A 23 5.17 2.97 -2.26
CA VAL A 23 4.62 3.90 -1.28
C VAL A 23 5.71 4.83 -0.75
N GLU A 24 6.86 4.26 -0.41
CA GLU A 24 7.97 5.04 0.13
C GLU A 24 8.50 6.05 -0.90
N LEU A 25 8.60 5.63 -2.16
CA LEU A 25 9.06 6.52 -3.23
C LEU A 25 8.11 7.68 -3.43
N VAL A 26 6.81 7.41 -3.46
CA VAL A 26 5.82 8.46 -3.64
C VAL A 26 5.85 9.42 -2.45
N LEU A 27 5.93 8.90 -1.23
CA LEU A 27 6.02 9.76 -0.04
C LEU A 27 7.25 10.65 -0.10
N ALA A 28 8.39 10.11 -0.52
CA ALA A 28 9.60 10.91 -0.65
C ALA A 28 9.41 12.05 -1.65
N LYS A 29 8.75 11.76 -2.77
CA LYS A 29 8.48 12.79 -3.77
C LYS A 29 7.50 13.85 -3.26
N ILE A 30 6.49 13.42 -2.50
CA ILE A 30 5.53 14.35 -1.90
C ILE A 30 6.24 15.29 -0.93
N TYR A 31 7.10 14.76 -0.08
CA TYR A 31 7.83 15.57 0.88
C TYR A 31 8.85 16.50 0.23
N ASP A 32 9.18 16.26 -1.02
CA ASP A 32 10.09 17.11 -1.78
C ASP A 32 9.37 18.26 -2.49
N ILE A 33 8.04 18.33 -2.40
CA ILE A 33 7.27 19.42 -2.99
C ILE A 33 7.48 20.69 -2.16
N ASP A 34 7.91 21.76 -2.85
CA ASP A 34 8.22 23.02 -2.18
C ASP A 34 7.00 23.80 -1.71
N ASP A 35 5.91 23.74 -2.47
CA ASP A 35 4.69 24.45 -2.12
C ASP A 35 3.93 23.71 -1.04
N GLU A 36 3.78 24.34 0.13
CA GLU A 36 3.13 23.70 1.29
C GLU A 36 1.68 23.31 1.04
N ASP A 37 0.94 24.14 0.34
CA ASP A 37 -0.48 23.89 0.08
C ASP A 37 -0.64 22.68 -0.86
N ILE A 38 0.18 22.65 -1.90
CA ILE A 38 0.19 21.54 -2.84
C ILE A 38 0.64 20.26 -2.14
N GLN A 39 1.67 20.36 -1.31
CA GLN A 39 2.16 19.21 -0.55
C GLN A 39 1.06 18.63 0.34
N LYS A 40 0.32 19.48 1.05
CA LYS A 40 -0.77 19.04 1.92
C LYS A 40 -1.87 18.34 1.13
N GLU A 41 -2.17 18.84 -0.05
CA GLU A 41 -3.18 18.25 -0.91
C GLU A 41 -2.76 16.84 -1.34
N TYR A 42 -1.49 16.68 -1.73
CA TYR A 42 -0.96 15.39 -2.12
C TYR A 42 -0.93 14.40 -0.94
N ILE A 43 -0.53 14.88 0.23
CA ILE A 43 -0.51 14.05 1.44
C ILE A 43 -1.93 13.57 1.76
N SER A 44 -2.90 14.47 1.74
CA SER A 44 -4.29 14.11 2.03
C SER A 44 -4.81 13.04 1.06
N ALA A 45 -4.52 13.21 -0.21
CA ALA A 45 -4.96 12.25 -1.23
C ALA A 45 -4.25 10.91 -1.07
N PHE A 46 -2.97 10.92 -0.74
CA PHE A 46 -2.18 9.70 -0.65
C PHE A 46 -2.42 8.95 0.67
N ASN A 47 -2.97 9.59 1.69
CA ASN A 47 -3.27 8.94 2.96
C ASN A 47 -4.15 7.70 2.79
N ARG A 48 -5.08 7.75 1.86
CA ARG A 48 -5.94 6.59 1.58
C ARG A 48 -5.13 5.41 1.08
N VAL A 49 -4.17 5.67 0.20
CA VAL A 49 -3.30 4.62 -0.33
C VAL A 49 -2.48 4.00 0.79
N VAL A 50 -1.90 4.84 1.63
CA VAL A 50 -1.10 4.38 2.78
C VAL A 50 -1.94 3.53 3.72
N TYR A 51 -3.16 3.99 4.03
CA TYR A 51 -4.06 3.26 4.90
C TYR A 51 -4.38 1.87 4.34
N LEU A 52 -4.70 1.80 3.06
CA LEU A 52 -5.03 0.53 2.43
C LEU A 52 -3.81 -0.40 2.37
N PHE A 53 -2.63 0.17 2.17
CA PHE A 53 -1.41 -0.62 2.20
C PHE A 53 -1.15 -1.19 3.61
N ASP A 54 -1.34 -0.37 4.63
CA ASP A 54 -1.15 -0.82 6.02
C ASP A 54 -2.12 -1.95 6.36
N GLU A 55 -3.36 -1.85 5.92
CA GLU A 55 -4.35 -2.91 6.13
C GLU A 55 -3.92 -4.22 5.46
N LEU A 56 -3.45 -4.12 4.24
CA LEU A 56 -2.97 -5.28 3.50
C LEU A 56 -1.81 -5.94 4.22
N LYS A 57 -0.83 -5.14 4.58
CA LYS A 57 0.39 -5.63 5.24
C LYS A 57 0.06 -6.30 6.57
N GLU A 58 -0.76 -5.64 7.39
CA GLU A 58 -1.14 -6.18 8.68
C GLU A 58 -1.93 -7.49 8.54
N ASN A 59 -2.86 -7.52 7.61
CA ASN A 59 -3.66 -8.72 7.37
C ASN A 59 -2.77 -9.88 6.94
N TYR A 60 -1.83 -9.62 6.05
CA TYR A 60 -0.94 -10.66 5.59
C TYR A 60 -0.03 -11.16 6.71
N GLU A 61 0.45 -10.26 7.56
CA GLU A 61 1.29 -10.65 8.69
C GLU A 61 0.54 -11.52 9.70
N LEU A 62 -0.74 -11.23 9.90
CA LEU A 62 -1.55 -11.98 10.87
C LEU A 62 -2.11 -13.28 10.30
N HIS A 63 -2.55 -13.26 9.06
CA HIS A 63 -3.32 -14.37 8.49
C HIS A 63 -2.68 -15.03 7.27
N GLY A 64 -1.69 -14.39 6.68
CA GLY A 64 -1.03 -14.89 5.49
C GLY A 64 -1.84 -14.72 4.22
N PHE A 65 -1.53 -15.53 3.23
CA PHE A 65 -2.16 -15.46 1.93
C PHE A 65 -3.57 -16.05 1.99
N SER A 66 -4.54 -15.28 1.56
CA SER A 66 -5.96 -15.66 1.60
C SER A 66 -6.73 -14.84 0.57
N ASP A 67 -7.99 -15.19 0.39
CA ASP A 67 -8.86 -14.39 -0.48
C ASP A 67 -8.99 -12.96 0.06
N ASN A 68 -8.99 -12.82 1.37
CA ASN A 68 -9.06 -11.50 1.99
C ASN A 68 -7.81 -10.68 1.70
N SER A 69 -6.63 -11.26 1.81
CA SER A 69 -5.40 -10.54 1.51
C SER A 69 -5.32 -10.17 0.03
N LYS A 70 -5.82 -11.04 -0.85
CA LYS A 70 -5.88 -10.73 -2.29
C LYS A 70 -6.79 -9.54 -2.55
N GLU A 71 -7.94 -9.50 -1.89
CA GLU A 71 -8.87 -8.39 -2.03
C GLU A 71 -8.24 -7.08 -1.53
N LEU A 72 -7.55 -7.14 -0.41
CA LEU A 72 -6.88 -5.96 0.14
C LEU A 72 -5.78 -5.46 -0.79
N LEU A 73 -5.03 -6.37 -1.41
CA LEU A 73 -4.05 -5.96 -2.40
C LEU A 73 -4.71 -5.26 -3.58
N ASN A 74 -5.81 -5.81 -4.05
CA ASN A 74 -6.55 -5.21 -5.16
C ASN A 74 -7.05 -3.82 -4.80
N ASN A 75 -7.60 -3.65 -3.59
CA ASN A 75 -8.05 -2.34 -3.12
C ASN A 75 -6.92 -1.32 -3.06
N TYR A 76 -5.77 -1.76 -2.55
CA TYR A 76 -4.58 -0.91 -2.51
C TYR A 76 -4.16 -0.50 -3.93
N GLU A 77 -4.06 -1.46 -4.84
CA GLU A 77 -3.62 -1.19 -6.20
C GLU A 77 -4.56 -0.22 -6.92
N ASN A 78 -5.85 -0.40 -6.73
CA ASN A 78 -6.83 0.51 -7.33
C ASN A 78 -6.68 1.93 -6.80
N ALA A 79 -6.49 2.07 -5.49
CA ALA A 79 -6.31 3.39 -4.89
C ALA A 79 -5.00 4.03 -5.35
N PHE A 80 -3.93 3.26 -5.47
CA PHE A 80 -2.65 3.76 -5.94
C PHE A 80 -2.76 4.25 -7.39
N ASN A 81 -3.38 3.46 -8.24
CA ASN A 81 -3.58 3.82 -9.65
C ASN A 81 -4.43 5.07 -9.80
N LEU A 82 -5.47 5.19 -8.97
CA LEU A 82 -6.31 6.37 -8.99
C LEU A 82 -5.52 7.60 -8.58
N PHE A 83 -4.70 7.48 -7.54
CA PHE A 83 -3.84 8.58 -7.12
C PHE A 83 -2.92 9.00 -8.24
N GLU A 84 -2.26 8.04 -8.90
CA GLU A 84 -1.35 8.35 -10.00
C GLU A 84 -2.05 9.03 -11.17
N SER A 85 -3.31 8.69 -11.41
CA SER A 85 -4.06 9.28 -12.51
C SER A 85 -4.47 10.72 -12.22
N GLU A 86 -4.62 11.08 -10.95
CA GLU A 86 -5.07 12.42 -10.55
C GLU A 86 -3.91 13.36 -10.18
N PHE A 87 -2.81 12.81 -9.72
CA PHE A 87 -1.67 13.60 -9.23
C PHE A 87 -0.40 13.20 -9.97
N GLU A 88 0.26 14.18 -10.53
CA GLU A 88 1.55 13.95 -11.18
C GLU A 88 2.67 14.01 -10.16
N ILE A 89 3.45 12.95 -10.15
CA ILE A 89 4.51 12.90 -9.18
C ILE A 89 5.78 12.22 -9.72
#